data_c98fc14302f04672daec2e5bbb7adb9e
#
_entry.id   c98fc14302f04672daec2e5bbb7adb9e
#
_cell.length_a   1.000
_cell.length_b   1.000
_cell.length_c   1.000
_cell.angle_alpha   90.00
_cell.angle_beta   90.00
_cell.angle_gamma   90.00
#
_symmetry.space_group_name_H-M   'P 1'
#
loop_
_entity.id
_entity.type
_entity.pdbx_description
1 polymer ?
#
loop_
_entity_poly.entity_id
_entity_poly.type
_entity_poly.pdbx_seq_one_letter_code
_entity_poly.pdbx_strand_id
1 'polypeptide(L)'
;CKLGDDGSDVAVRLGDRIIRYRLNVPGRHWVQNSLAVLGTVSALGGDPDRAAAALADLTAPKGRGARVNVQTPAGLLTVIDDSYNASPASMRAAFAVLGNTRPQSGGRRIAVLGDMLELGAKSAQQHAALAGDLEANRIDQVFCAGPDMAALDNVLPTAMRGGKATDSKSLAPQVCNAVTAGDVVLVKGSLGSRMALIVDALRALETNDGLE
;
A
#
# COMPACT_ATOMS: atom_id res chain seq x y z
N CYS A 1 0.20 20.04 6.17
CA CYS A 1 -0.68 19.23 5.33
C CYS A 1 -1.68 18.47 6.20
N LYS A 2 -2.86 18.18 5.66
CA LYS A 2 -3.87 17.32 6.26
C LYS A 2 -3.95 16.04 5.41
N LEU A 3 -3.64 14.91 6.02
CA LEU A 3 -3.73 13.59 5.36
C LEU A 3 -5.15 13.05 5.55
N GLY A 4 -5.75 12.57 4.47
CA GLY A 4 -7.05 11.89 4.45
C GLY A 4 -6.95 10.49 3.85
N ASP A 5 -8.08 9.77 3.88
CA ASP A 5 -8.16 8.37 3.43
C ASP A 5 -8.04 8.24 1.91
N ASP A 6 -8.46 9.26 1.17
CA ASP A 6 -8.53 9.30 -0.30
C ASP A 6 -7.59 10.34 -0.92
N GLY A 7 -6.86 11.11 -0.10
CA GLY A 7 -5.97 12.15 -0.58
C GLY A 7 -5.43 13.02 0.53
N SER A 8 -4.76 14.12 0.14
CA SER A 8 -4.11 15.03 1.09
C SER A 8 -4.29 16.48 0.67
N ASP A 9 -4.69 17.34 1.61
CA ASP A 9 -4.67 18.79 1.43
C ASP A 9 -3.30 19.34 1.85
N VAL A 10 -2.62 19.99 0.92
CA VAL A 10 -1.24 20.48 1.09
C VAL A 10 -1.21 21.99 1.03
N ALA A 11 -0.50 22.59 1.98
CA ALA A 11 -0.08 23.98 1.91
C ALA A 11 1.43 24.03 2.08
N VAL A 12 2.14 24.60 1.13
CA VAL A 12 3.60 24.73 1.11
C VAL A 12 4.00 26.17 0.95
N ARG A 13 5.03 26.59 1.69
CA ARG A 13 5.70 27.88 1.48
C ARG A 13 6.87 27.67 0.52
N LEU A 14 6.86 28.40 -0.58
CA LEU A 14 7.93 28.40 -1.57
C LEU A 14 8.40 29.85 -1.78
N GLY A 15 9.53 30.23 -1.18
CA GLY A 15 9.91 31.64 -1.04
C GLY A 15 8.87 32.41 -0.23
N ASP A 16 8.38 33.53 -0.78
CA ASP A 16 7.37 34.39 -0.15
C ASP A 16 5.92 33.98 -0.48
N ARG A 17 5.74 32.92 -1.30
CA ARG A 17 4.41 32.46 -1.75
C ARG A 17 3.94 31.27 -0.94
N ILE A 18 2.62 31.16 -0.72
CA ILE A 18 1.97 29.98 -0.17
C ILE A 18 1.11 29.38 -1.27
N ILE A 19 1.48 28.16 -1.66
CA ILE A 19 0.75 27.37 -2.67
C ILE A 19 -0.10 26.35 -1.93
N ARG A 20 -1.39 26.25 -2.30
CA ARG A 20 -2.34 25.28 -1.74
C ARG A 20 -2.86 24.41 -2.86
N TYR A 21 -2.85 23.09 -2.64
CA TYR A 21 -3.34 22.12 -3.61
C TYR A 21 -3.81 20.84 -2.92
N ARG A 22 -4.60 20.05 -3.63
CA ARG A 22 -5.01 18.72 -3.21
C ARG A 22 -4.27 17.66 -4.03
N LEU A 23 -3.85 16.59 -3.36
CA LEU A 23 -3.39 15.34 -3.98
C LEU A 23 -4.50 14.30 -3.82
N ASN A 24 -4.97 13.72 -4.92
CA ASN A 24 -5.99 12.67 -4.92
C ASN A 24 -5.37 11.27 -4.74
N VAL A 25 -4.23 11.20 -4.07
CA VAL A 25 -3.53 9.97 -3.68
C VAL A 25 -3.20 10.02 -2.19
N PRO A 26 -3.52 8.98 -1.41
CA PRO A 26 -3.28 8.97 0.03
C PRO A 26 -1.83 8.67 0.37
N GLY A 27 -1.37 9.23 1.48
CA GLY A 27 -0.08 8.91 2.06
C GLY A 27 0.95 10.05 2.03
N ARG A 28 1.66 10.18 3.16
CA ARG A 28 2.65 11.24 3.37
C ARG A 28 3.77 11.25 2.33
N HIS A 29 4.15 10.09 1.82
CA HIS A 29 5.19 9.98 0.79
C HIS A 29 4.80 10.67 -0.53
N TRP A 30 3.52 10.67 -0.90
CA TRP A 30 3.03 11.41 -2.06
C TRP A 30 3.12 12.92 -1.85
N VAL A 31 2.84 13.39 -0.62
CA VAL A 31 3.06 14.80 -0.26
C VAL A 31 4.53 15.15 -0.40
N GLN A 32 5.46 14.34 0.13
CA GLN A 32 6.89 14.57 0.01
C GLN A 32 7.36 14.61 -1.45
N ASN A 33 6.88 13.68 -2.29
CA ASN A 33 7.20 13.67 -3.72
C ASN A 33 6.67 14.91 -4.43
N SER A 34 5.46 15.37 -4.12
CA SER A 34 4.90 16.58 -4.71
C SER A 34 5.68 17.83 -4.32
N LEU A 35 6.19 17.91 -3.08
CA LEU A 35 7.07 19.02 -2.66
C LEU A 35 8.37 19.03 -3.46
N ALA A 36 8.96 17.86 -3.73
CA ALA A 36 10.16 17.75 -4.58
C ALA A 36 9.88 18.23 -6.01
N VAL A 37 8.72 17.87 -6.58
CA VAL A 37 8.29 18.34 -7.91
C VAL A 37 8.18 19.87 -7.94
N LEU A 38 7.45 20.47 -6.98
CA LEU A 38 7.29 21.92 -6.93
C LEU A 38 8.62 22.65 -6.74
N GLY A 39 9.48 22.14 -5.87
CA GLY A 39 10.83 22.69 -5.67
C GLY A 39 11.67 22.63 -6.94
N THR A 40 11.65 21.52 -7.67
CA THR A 40 12.37 21.35 -8.94
C THR A 40 11.83 22.28 -10.02
N VAL A 41 10.49 22.37 -10.19
CA VAL A 41 9.87 23.28 -11.16
C VAL A 41 10.28 24.73 -10.87
N SER A 42 10.21 25.15 -9.60
CA SER A 42 10.61 26.49 -9.21
C SER A 42 12.10 26.76 -9.47
N ALA A 43 12.98 25.81 -9.14
CA ALA A 43 14.43 25.96 -9.36
C ALA A 43 14.81 26.06 -10.85
N LEU A 44 14.00 25.46 -11.73
CA LEU A 44 14.15 25.54 -13.19
C LEU A 44 13.46 26.76 -13.80
N GLY A 45 12.89 27.69 -12.98
CA GLY A 45 12.20 28.89 -13.47
C GLY A 45 10.79 28.62 -14.02
N GLY A 46 10.22 27.42 -13.79
CA GLY A 46 8.85 27.11 -14.15
C GLY A 46 7.82 27.70 -13.17
N ASP A 47 6.55 27.56 -13.53
CA ASP A 47 5.43 28.04 -12.69
C ASP A 47 4.99 26.95 -11.69
N PRO A 48 5.25 27.11 -10.38
CA PRO A 48 4.87 26.14 -9.37
C PRO A 48 3.36 26.09 -9.10
N ASP A 49 2.57 27.13 -9.39
CA ASP A 49 1.10 27.07 -9.24
C ASP A 49 0.50 26.19 -10.34
N ARG A 50 1.00 26.30 -11.57
CA ARG A 50 0.60 25.41 -12.65
C ARG A 50 0.99 23.94 -12.38
N ALA A 51 2.18 23.73 -11.80
CA ALA A 51 2.60 22.38 -11.38
C ALA A 51 1.72 21.83 -10.26
N ALA A 52 1.36 22.64 -9.27
CA ALA A 52 0.47 22.26 -8.19
C ALA A 52 -0.95 21.89 -8.71
N ALA A 53 -1.47 22.63 -9.67
CA ALA A 53 -2.74 22.33 -10.31
C ALA A 53 -2.70 20.98 -11.05
N ALA A 54 -1.63 20.68 -11.78
CA ALA A 54 -1.45 19.41 -12.46
C ALA A 54 -1.31 18.21 -11.50
N LEU A 55 -0.79 18.42 -10.29
CA LEU A 55 -0.70 17.39 -9.26
C LEU A 55 -2.08 16.96 -8.70
N ALA A 56 -3.12 17.78 -8.86
CA ALA A 56 -4.48 17.40 -8.48
C ALA A 56 -5.05 16.26 -9.35
N ASP A 57 -4.59 16.14 -10.59
CA ASP A 57 -5.00 15.09 -11.53
C ASP A 57 -4.18 13.80 -11.38
N LEU A 58 -3.22 13.79 -10.44
CA LEU A 58 -2.36 12.62 -10.23
C LEU A 58 -3.18 11.44 -9.75
N THR A 59 -3.09 10.33 -10.47
CA THR A 59 -3.58 9.02 -10.04
C THR A 59 -2.42 8.10 -9.70
N ALA A 60 -2.61 7.22 -8.71
CA ALA A 60 -1.57 6.26 -8.35
C ALA A 60 -1.29 5.31 -9.53
N PRO A 61 -0.05 5.21 -10.02
CA PRO A 61 0.29 4.23 -11.04
C PRO A 61 0.02 2.80 -10.55
N LYS A 62 -0.23 1.87 -11.48
CA LYS A 62 -0.40 0.46 -11.16
C LYS A 62 0.76 -0.05 -10.29
N GLY A 63 0.44 -0.75 -9.22
CA GLY A 63 1.43 -1.29 -8.28
C GLY A 63 2.06 -0.27 -7.33
N ARG A 64 1.56 0.98 -7.28
CA ARG A 64 2.11 2.05 -6.41
C ARG A 64 1.03 2.72 -5.54
N GLY A 65 0.26 1.89 -4.85
CA GLY A 65 -0.79 2.33 -3.92
C GLY A 65 -2.14 2.58 -4.60
N ALA A 66 -2.34 2.08 -5.81
CA ALA A 66 -3.63 2.14 -6.49
C ALA A 66 -4.69 1.35 -5.72
N ARG A 67 -5.87 1.94 -5.51
CA ARG A 67 -7.00 1.27 -4.87
C ARG A 67 -7.91 0.65 -5.90
N VAL A 68 -8.31 -0.57 -5.65
CA VAL A 68 -9.27 -1.33 -6.45
C VAL A 68 -10.34 -1.87 -5.52
N ASN A 69 -11.59 -1.58 -5.84
CA ASN A 69 -12.72 -2.17 -5.18
C ASN A 69 -13.15 -3.39 -5.97
N VAL A 70 -13.22 -4.54 -5.32
CA VAL A 70 -13.60 -5.83 -5.90
C VAL A 70 -14.95 -6.21 -5.31
N GLN A 71 -15.97 -6.28 -6.14
CA GLN A 71 -17.29 -6.74 -5.73
C GLN A 71 -17.28 -8.27 -5.69
N THR A 72 -17.43 -8.85 -4.51
CA THR A 72 -17.55 -10.30 -4.30
C THR A 72 -19.01 -10.68 -3.97
N PRO A 73 -19.39 -11.97 -4.04
CA PRO A 73 -20.74 -12.39 -3.64
C PRO A 73 -21.08 -12.03 -2.19
N ALA A 74 -20.07 -11.92 -1.33
CA ALA A 74 -20.25 -11.59 0.08
C ALA A 74 -20.25 -10.07 0.36
N GLY A 75 -19.89 -9.23 -0.64
CA GLY A 75 -19.82 -7.77 -0.53
C GLY A 75 -18.50 -7.18 -1.02
N LEU A 76 -18.24 -5.92 -0.69
CA LEU A 76 -17.11 -5.16 -1.22
C LEU A 76 -15.80 -5.50 -0.49
N LEU A 77 -14.74 -5.78 -1.25
CA LEU A 77 -13.34 -5.91 -0.82
C LEU A 77 -12.53 -4.74 -1.37
N THR A 78 -11.73 -4.08 -0.55
CA THR A 78 -10.82 -3.02 -1.02
C THR A 78 -9.39 -3.55 -1.09
N VAL A 79 -8.78 -3.52 -2.28
CA VAL A 79 -7.37 -3.91 -2.51
C VAL A 79 -6.52 -2.67 -2.73
N ILE A 80 -5.44 -2.52 -1.98
CA ILE A 80 -4.40 -1.50 -2.17
C ILE A 80 -3.23 -2.20 -2.89
N ASP A 81 -3.12 -1.95 -4.19
CA ASP A 81 -2.05 -2.51 -5.03
C ASP A 81 -0.78 -1.67 -4.91
N ASP A 82 0.16 -2.10 -4.09
CA ASP A 82 1.51 -1.51 -3.93
C ASP A 82 2.60 -2.55 -4.27
N SER A 83 2.29 -3.43 -5.25
CA SER A 83 3.03 -4.64 -5.60
C SER A 83 4.27 -4.42 -6.48
N TYR A 84 4.56 -3.16 -6.88
CA TYR A 84 5.66 -2.90 -7.82
C TYR A 84 7.04 -3.01 -7.18
N ASN A 85 7.23 -2.48 -5.97
CA ASN A 85 8.52 -2.51 -5.28
C ASN A 85 8.38 -2.39 -3.77
N ALA A 86 9.43 -2.80 -3.03
CA ALA A 86 9.47 -2.72 -1.59
C ALA A 86 10.85 -2.32 -1.06
N SER A 87 10.84 -1.51 -0.01
CA SER A 87 11.97 -1.17 0.83
C SER A 87 11.46 -0.96 2.25
N PRO A 88 12.30 -1.00 3.30
CA PRO A 88 11.83 -0.80 4.68
C PRO A 88 11.05 0.51 4.87
N ALA A 89 11.50 1.59 4.23
CA ALA A 89 10.81 2.89 4.30
C ALA A 89 9.44 2.86 3.59
N SER A 90 9.36 2.24 2.41
CA SER A 90 8.11 2.15 1.66
C SER A 90 7.12 1.17 2.29
N MET A 91 7.57 0.10 2.96
CA MET A 91 6.72 -0.79 3.75
C MET A 91 6.04 -0.01 4.88
N ARG A 92 6.81 0.74 5.69
CA ARG A 92 6.26 1.58 6.76
C ARG A 92 5.25 2.61 6.24
N ALA A 93 5.54 3.25 5.11
CA ALA A 93 4.61 4.19 4.49
C ALA A 93 3.29 3.51 4.07
N ALA A 94 3.36 2.31 3.50
CA ALA A 94 2.19 1.53 3.09
C ALA A 94 1.37 1.05 4.29
N PHE A 95 2.02 0.63 5.39
CA PHE A 95 1.32 0.26 6.63
C PHE A 95 0.57 1.45 7.24
N ALA A 96 1.16 2.65 7.21
CA ALA A 96 0.47 3.86 7.65
C ALA A 96 -0.76 4.17 6.78
N VAL A 97 -0.69 3.95 5.46
CA VAL A 97 -1.85 4.09 4.56
C VAL A 97 -2.93 3.06 4.92
N LEU A 98 -2.56 1.78 5.09
CA LEU A 98 -3.49 0.71 5.47
C LEU A 98 -4.12 0.99 6.84
N GLY A 99 -3.32 1.38 7.85
CA GLY A 99 -3.78 1.69 9.20
C GLY A 99 -4.77 2.85 9.28
N ASN A 100 -4.61 3.85 8.39
CA ASN A 100 -5.53 4.99 8.27
C ASN A 100 -6.78 4.66 7.43
N THR A 101 -6.76 3.60 6.62
CA THR A 101 -7.92 3.20 5.83
C THR A 101 -8.94 2.48 6.73
N ARG A 102 -10.20 2.90 6.67
CA ARG A 102 -11.27 2.28 7.46
C ARG A 102 -11.83 1.07 6.71
N PRO A 103 -11.76 -0.14 7.29
CA PRO A 103 -12.52 -1.28 6.79
C PRO A 103 -14.03 -1.00 6.90
N GLN A 104 -14.83 -1.66 6.07
CA GLN A 104 -16.28 -1.64 6.27
C GLN A 104 -16.66 -2.41 7.55
N SER A 105 -17.95 -2.33 7.95
CA SER A 105 -18.41 -2.99 9.19
C SER A 105 -18.05 -4.48 9.21
N GLY A 106 -17.31 -4.91 10.24
CA GLY A 106 -16.82 -6.29 10.38
C GLY A 106 -15.55 -6.63 9.58
N GLY A 107 -15.06 -5.72 8.75
CA GLY A 107 -13.85 -5.93 7.95
C GLY A 107 -12.55 -5.70 8.74
N ARG A 108 -11.46 -6.24 8.20
CA ARG A 108 -10.10 -6.25 8.77
C ARG A 108 -9.11 -5.47 7.88
N ARG A 109 -7.98 -5.11 8.48
CA ARG A 109 -6.80 -4.64 7.76
C ARG A 109 -5.85 -5.81 7.56
N ILE A 110 -5.64 -6.21 6.32
CA ILE A 110 -4.82 -7.37 5.95
C ILE A 110 -3.60 -6.88 5.17
N ALA A 111 -2.40 -7.28 5.59
CA ALA A 111 -1.17 -7.03 4.86
C ALA A 111 -0.69 -8.35 4.19
N VAL A 112 -0.47 -8.32 2.87
CA VAL A 112 0.07 -9.43 2.08
C VAL A 112 1.42 -9.00 1.55
N LEU A 113 2.49 -9.53 2.15
CA LEU A 113 3.84 -9.01 2.03
C LEU A 113 4.77 -10.01 1.34
N GLY A 114 5.50 -9.51 0.34
CA GLY A 114 6.59 -10.25 -0.31
C GLY A 114 7.96 -9.70 0.09
N ASP A 115 9.00 -10.48 -0.16
CA ASP A 115 10.37 -10.12 0.20
C ASP A 115 10.76 -8.71 -0.27
N MET A 116 11.51 -8.02 0.58
CA MET A 116 12.29 -6.84 0.23
C MET A 116 13.65 -7.32 -0.26
N LEU A 117 13.91 -7.21 -1.56
CA LEU A 117 15.18 -7.60 -2.16
C LEU A 117 16.24 -6.50 -1.97
N GLU A 118 17.51 -6.85 -2.26
CA GLU A 118 18.66 -5.94 -2.25
C GLU A 118 19.06 -5.39 -0.86
N LEU A 119 18.65 -6.06 0.23
CA LEU A 119 18.98 -5.66 1.60
C LEU A 119 20.31 -6.26 2.10
N GLY A 120 20.91 -7.20 1.35
CA GLY A 120 22.16 -7.85 1.72
C GLY A 120 22.09 -8.56 3.08
N ALA A 121 23.18 -8.53 3.84
CA ALA A 121 23.28 -9.22 5.14
C ALA A 121 22.27 -8.74 6.20
N LYS A 122 21.62 -7.60 6.01
CA LYS A 122 20.62 -7.07 6.94
C LYS A 122 19.19 -7.53 6.62
N SER A 123 18.98 -8.36 5.59
CA SER A 123 17.65 -8.76 5.11
C SER A 123 16.78 -9.29 6.25
N ALA A 124 17.19 -10.33 6.94
CA ALA A 124 16.41 -10.93 8.03
C ALA A 124 16.07 -9.92 9.14
N GLN A 125 17.01 -9.08 9.55
CA GLN A 125 16.79 -8.04 10.57
C GLN A 125 15.77 -7.01 10.11
N GLN A 126 15.85 -6.56 8.85
CA GLN A 126 14.95 -5.55 8.30
C GLN A 126 13.52 -6.10 8.11
N HIS A 127 13.37 -7.37 7.72
CA HIS A 127 12.07 -8.04 7.65
C HIS A 127 11.45 -8.21 9.03
N ALA A 128 12.19 -8.73 10.00
CA ALA A 128 11.71 -8.88 11.38
C ALA A 128 11.30 -7.55 12.02
N ALA A 129 12.02 -6.47 11.73
CA ALA A 129 11.71 -5.13 12.27
C ALA A 129 10.35 -4.57 11.84
N LEU A 130 9.74 -5.10 10.76
CA LEU A 130 8.41 -4.67 10.32
C LEU A 130 7.29 -5.03 11.30
N ALA A 131 7.49 -6.00 12.20
CA ALA A 131 6.45 -6.45 13.14
C ALA A 131 5.92 -5.30 13.99
N GLY A 132 6.81 -4.51 14.60
CA GLY A 132 6.39 -3.35 15.41
C GLY A 132 5.63 -2.28 14.60
N ASP A 133 6.00 -2.08 13.34
CA ASP A 133 5.30 -1.13 12.46
C ASP A 133 3.89 -1.64 12.12
N LEU A 134 3.71 -2.95 11.90
CA LEU A 134 2.41 -3.58 11.65
C LEU A 134 1.48 -3.45 12.86
N GLU A 135 1.97 -3.75 14.05
CA GLU A 135 1.23 -3.60 15.32
C GLU A 135 0.83 -2.15 15.57
N ALA A 136 1.76 -1.20 15.40
CA ALA A 136 1.51 0.23 15.60
C ALA A 136 0.42 0.77 14.66
N ASN A 137 0.29 0.19 13.47
CA ASN A 137 -0.74 0.55 12.49
C ASN A 137 -2.02 -0.30 12.60
N ARG A 138 -2.15 -1.14 13.63
CA ARG A 138 -3.34 -1.96 13.93
C ARG A 138 -3.71 -2.85 12.74
N ILE A 139 -2.73 -3.52 12.16
CA ILE A 139 -2.94 -4.50 11.12
C ILE A 139 -3.44 -5.79 11.79
N ASP A 140 -4.57 -6.31 11.33
CA ASP A 140 -5.23 -7.45 11.96
C ASP A 140 -4.62 -8.78 11.53
N GLN A 141 -4.19 -8.90 10.26
CA GLN A 141 -3.68 -10.15 9.72
C GLN A 141 -2.56 -9.91 8.69
N VAL A 142 -1.56 -10.79 8.68
CA VAL A 142 -0.37 -10.70 7.82
C VAL A 142 -0.15 -12.01 7.10
N PHE A 143 0.00 -11.97 5.79
CA PHE A 143 0.39 -13.07 4.92
C PHE A 143 1.79 -12.81 4.36
N CYS A 144 2.64 -13.82 4.32
CA CYS A 144 4.05 -13.70 3.98
C CYS A 144 4.41 -14.57 2.77
N ALA A 145 4.97 -13.98 1.70
CA ALA A 145 5.48 -14.67 0.51
C ALA A 145 6.99 -14.49 0.37
N GLY A 146 7.72 -15.57 0.36
CA GLY A 146 9.16 -15.56 0.14
C GLY A 146 9.98 -16.02 1.34
N PRO A 147 11.23 -16.44 1.09
CA PRO A 147 12.11 -16.98 2.13
C PRO A 147 12.51 -15.94 3.19
N ASP A 148 12.74 -14.70 2.79
CA ASP A 148 13.19 -13.65 3.71
C ASP A 148 12.05 -13.17 4.63
N MET A 149 10.79 -13.26 4.18
CA MET A 149 9.60 -13.00 4.98
C MET A 149 9.42 -13.97 6.16
N ALA A 150 10.11 -15.12 6.15
CA ALA A 150 10.12 -16.03 7.30
C ALA A 150 10.63 -15.34 8.59
N ALA A 151 11.55 -14.38 8.46
CA ALA A 151 12.06 -13.62 9.59
C ALA A 151 10.98 -12.74 10.24
N LEU A 152 10.08 -12.17 9.45
CA LEU A 152 8.90 -11.43 9.94
C LEU A 152 7.89 -12.40 10.56
N ASP A 153 7.50 -13.46 9.84
CA ASP A 153 6.50 -14.44 10.31
C ASP A 153 6.86 -15.02 11.69
N ASN A 154 8.15 -15.30 11.92
CA ASN A 154 8.62 -15.86 13.19
C ASN A 154 8.44 -14.95 14.40
N VAL A 155 8.45 -13.63 14.22
CA VAL A 155 8.33 -12.64 15.31
C VAL A 155 6.93 -12.05 15.44
N LEU A 156 6.04 -12.25 14.45
CA LEU A 156 4.65 -11.81 14.54
C LEU A 156 3.90 -12.52 15.68
N PRO A 157 3.01 -11.83 16.39
CA PRO A 157 2.04 -12.47 17.28
C PRO A 157 1.22 -13.53 16.51
N THR A 158 0.98 -14.68 17.13
CA THR A 158 0.26 -15.78 16.49
C THR A 158 -1.11 -15.37 15.95
N ALA A 159 -1.81 -14.47 16.65
CA ALA A 159 -3.11 -13.95 16.23
C ALA A 159 -3.05 -13.13 14.94
N MET A 160 -1.90 -12.55 14.60
CA MET A 160 -1.71 -11.77 13.38
C MET A 160 -1.29 -12.63 12.18
N ARG A 161 -0.87 -13.88 12.39
CA ARG A 161 -0.38 -14.75 11.30
C ARG A 161 -1.56 -15.26 10.48
N GLY A 162 -1.68 -14.79 9.24
CA GLY A 162 -2.68 -15.25 8.28
C GLY A 162 -2.26 -16.50 7.53
N GLY A 163 -0.98 -16.53 7.10
CA GLY A 163 -0.40 -17.63 6.35
C GLY A 163 0.94 -17.26 5.73
N LYS A 164 1.65 -18.29 5.24
CA LYS A 164 2.92 -18.11 4.54
C LYS A 164 3.12 -19.11 3.42
N ALA A 165 3.91 -18.71 2.43
CA ALA A 165 4.32 -19.55 1.33
C ALA A 165 5.71 -19.14 0.81
N THR A 166 6.33 -20.02 0.02
CA THR A 166 7.66 -19.76 -0.57
C THR A 166 7.62 -18.67 -1.65
N ASP A 167 6.45 -18.40 -2.23
CA ASP A 167 6.26 -17.42 -3.29
C ASP A 167 4.80 -16.91 -3.34
N SER A 168 4.59 -15.85 -4.12
CA SER A 168 3.27 -15.22 -4.29
C SER A 168 2.23 -16.13 -4.93
N LYS A 169 2.64 -17.02 -5.87
CA LYS A 169 1.73 -17.94 -6.55
C LYS A 169 1.14 -18.95 -5.56
N SER A 170 1.97 -19.52 -4.69
CA SER A 170 1.55 -20.47 -3.67
C SER A 170 0.77 -19.80 -2.53
N LEU A 171 1.00 -18.49 -2.28
CA LEU A 171 0.29 -17.73 -1.27
C LEU A 171 -1.10 -17.27 -1.73
N ALA A 172 -1.29 -16.99 -3.02
CA ALA A 172 -2.52 -16.41 -3.55
C ALA A 172 -3.80 -17.18 -3.16
N PRO A 173 -3.88 -18.53 -3.25
CA PRO A 173 -5.06 -19.26 -2.82
C PRO A 173 -5.37 -19.10 -1.32
N GLN A 174 -4.34 -19.02 -0.47
CA GLN A 174 -4.53 -18.84 0.98
C GLN A 174 -5.15 -17.46 1.27
N VAL A 175 -4.67 -16.42 0.59
CA VAL A 175 -5.21 -15.07 0.73
C VAL A 175 -6.64 -15.01 0.22
N CYS A 176 -6.92 -15.51 -0.98
CA CYS A 176 -8.27 -15.53 -1.57
C CYS A 176 -9.31 -16.24 -0.71
N ASN A 177 -8.91 -17.33 -0.04
CA ASN A 177 -9.79 -18.09 0.87
C ASN A 177 -10.01 -17.41 2.22
N ALA A 178 -9.10 -16.50 2.63
CA ALA A 178 -9.14 -15.86 3.94
C ALA A 178 -9.86 -14.50 3.94
N VAL A 179 -9.88 -13.80 2.80
CA VAL A 179 -10.50 -12.47 2.69
C VAL A 179 -12.02 -12.55 2.73
N THR A 180 -12.63 -11.54 3.33
CA THR A 180 -14.09 -11.42 3.45
C THR A 180 -14.54 -10.03 3.04
N ALA A 181 -15.85 -9.86 2.86
CA ALA A 181 -16.44 -8.55 2.61
C ALA A 181 -16.08 -7.56 3.73
N GLY A 182 -15.80 -6.33 3.34
CA GLY A 182 -15.39 -5.26 4.25
C GLY A 182 -13.90 -5.18 4.51
N ASP A 183 -13.11 -6.22 4.18
CA ASP A 183 -11.66 -6.21 4.37
C ASP A 183 -10.97 -5.15 3.48
N VAL A 184 -9.88 -4.60 4.00
CA VAL A 184 -8.91 -3.80 3.24
C VAL A 184 -7.61 -4.56 3.16
N VAL A 185 -7.18 -4.91 1.96
CA VAL A 185 -6.00 -5.74 1.70
C VAL A 185 -4.91 -4.93 1.03
N LEU A 186 -3.78 -4.75 1.70
CA LEU A 186 -2.56 -4.20 1.11
C LEU A 186 -1.72 -5.33 0.53
N VAL A 187 -1.32 -5.24 -0.74
CA VAL A 187 -0.40 -6.18 -1.38
C VAL A 187 0.89 -5.45 -1.74
N LYS A 188 2.02 -5.87 -1.15
CA LYS A 188 3.32 -5.21 -1.34
C LYS A 188 4.50 -6.17 -1.28
N GLY A 189 5.49 -5.94 -2.16
CA GLY A 189 6.77 -6.67 -2.20
C GLY A 189 7.67 -6.10 -3.28
N SER A 190 8.93 -6.53 -3.33
CA SER A 190 9.85 -6.20 -4.41
C SER A 190 9.35 -6.79 -5.73
N LEU A 191 9.74 -6.20 -6.86
CA LEU A 191 9.31 -6.66 -8.20
C LEU A 191 9.57 -8.16 -8.40
N GLY A 192 10.71 -8.65 -7.95
CA GLY A 192 11.08 -10.07 -8.02
C GLY A 192 10.17 -11.00 -7.20
N SER A 193 9.50 -10.51 -6.16
CA SER A 193 8.53 -11.27 -5.36
C SER A 193 7.20 -11.49 -6.10
N ARG A 194 6.99 -10.83 -7.24
CA ARG A 194 5.84 -10.97 -8.16
C ARG A 194 4.48 -10.86 -7.47
N MET A 195 4.36 -9.94 -6.51
CA MET A 195 3.15 -9.78 -5.70
C MET A 195 1.92 -9.36 -6.51
N ALA A 196 2.10 -8.82 -7.72
CA ALA A 196 1.00 -8.54 -8.65
C ALA A 196 0.13 -9.78 -8.95
N LEU A 197 0.67 -11.00 -8.88
CA LEU A 197 -0.11 -12.23 -9.03
C LEU A 197 -1.22 -12.36 -7.98
N ILE A 198 -0.96 -11.90 -6.75
CA ILE A 198 -1.98 -11.90 -5.68
C ILE A 198 -3.04 -10.82 -5.94
N VAL A 199 -2.63 -9.65 -6.44
CA VAL A 199 -3.57 -8.60 -6.85
C VAL A 199 -4.50 -9.10 -7.94
N ASP A 200 -3.95 -9.76 -8.97
CA ASP A 200 -4.74 -10.32 -10.06
C ASP A 200 -5.69 -11.44 -9.57
N ALA A 201 -5.24 -12.30 -8.64
CA ALA A 201 -6.07 -13.34 -8.04
C ALA A 201 -7.22 -12.76 -7.20
N LEU A 202 -6.97 -11.70 -6.41
CA LEU A 202 -8.00 -11.00 -5.66
C LEU A 202 -9.03 -10.32 -6.59
N ARG A 203 -8.59 -9.73 -7.69
CA ARG A 203 -9.49 -9.17 -8.71
C ARG A 203 -10.35 -10.22 -9.38
N ALA A 204 -9.84 -11.44 -9.57
CA ALA A 204 -10.59 -12.54 -10.14
C ALA A 204 -11.73 -13.06 -9.25
N LEU A 205 -11.82 -12.60 -7.97
CA LEU A 205 -12.95 -12.84 -7.09
C LEU A 205 -14.17 -11.96 -7.44
N GLU A 206 -14.00 -10.98 -8.33
CA GLU A 206 -15.09 -10.11 -8.77
C GLU A 206 -16.20 -10.94 -9.44
N THR A 207 -17.42 -10.80 -8.91
CA THR A 207 -18.58 -11.37 -9.55
C THR A 207 -19.08 -10.42 -10.63
N ASN A 208 -19.17 -10.91 -11.86
CA ASN A 208 -19.92 -10.24 -12.91
C ASN A 208 -21.44 -10.39 -12.64
N ASP A 209 -21.94 -9.75 -11.59
CA ASP A 209 -23.38 -9.57 -11.42
C ASP A 209 -23.83 -8.41 -12.29
N GLY A 210 -24.15 -8.72 -13.54
CA GLY A 210 -24.79 -7.73 -14.37
C GLY A 210 -24.67 -8.00 -15.86
N LEU A 211 -25.42 -8.98 -16.34
CA LEU A 211 -26.08 -8.98 -17.66
C LEU A 211 -26.97 -10.22 -17.74
N GLU A 212 -28.13 -10.18 -17.08
CA GLU A 212 -29.35 -10.83 -17.57
C GLU A 212 -30.44 -9.78 -17.68
#